data_a7f86089e56bcd4deaacc08c7aa5f30c
#
_entry.id   a7f86089e56bcd4deaacc08c7aa5f30c
#
_cell.length_a   1.000
_cell.length_b   1.000
_cell.length_c   1.000
_cell.angle_alpha   90.00
_cell.angle_beta   90.00
_cell.angle_gamma   90.00
#
_symmetry.space_group_name_H-M   'P 1'
#
loop_
_entity.id
_entity.type
_entity.pdbx_description
1 polymer ?
#
loop_
_entity_poly.entity_id
_entity_poly.type
_entity_poly.pdbx_seq_one_letter_code
_entity_poly.pdbx_strand_id
1 'polypeptide(L)'
;MNKLPAVLLVDDDQTTNYLNRLLLQRLGVTENILVAHDGREALDLLTTYCVPPTPECPRLILLDVNMPGMNGIEFLEAYRQLPLAAQKALVIVMLTTSLHPRDVQRVQALDTVAGFVSKPLTAAKIETILAEHFS
;
A
#
# COMPACT_ATOMS: atom_id res chain seq x y z
N MET A 1 -20.42 4.08 2.35
CA MET A 1 -19.02 4.39 2.09
C MET A 1 -18.75 4.36 0.59
N ASN A 2 -18.08 5.37 0.08
CA ASN A 2 -17.72 5.44 -1.33
C ASN A 2 -16.54 4.52 -1.62
N LYS A 3 -16.60 3.89 -2.79
CA LYS A 3 -15.47 3.06 -3.23
C LYS A 3 -14.26 3.92 -3.52
N LEU A 4 -13.08 3.39 -3.23
CA LEU A 4 -11.83 4.03 -3.62
C LEU A 4 -11.62 3.86 -5.14
N PRO A 5 -10.96 4.83 -5.80
CA PRO A 5 -10.71 4.73 -7.24
C PRO A 5 -9.83 3.52 -7.58
N ALA A 6 -8.83 3.22 -6.74
CA ALA A 6 -7.99 2.04 -6.90
C ALA A 6 -7.27 1.74 -5.60
N VAL A 7 -6.84 0.50 -5.45
CA VAL A 7 -5.98 0.03 -4.35
C VAL A 7 -4.79 -0.69 -4.95
N LEU A 8 -3.59 -0.40 -4.45
CA LEU A 8 -2.37 -1.08 -4.87
C LEU A 8 -1.95 -2.08 -3.80
N LEU A 9 -1.82 -3.34 -4.19
CA LEU A 9 -1.27 -4.40 -3.36
C LEU A 9 0.18 -4.63 -3.76
N VAL A 10 1.10 -4.56 -2.80
CA VAL A 10 2.53 -4.76 -3.05
C VAL A 10 3.02 -5.90 -2.17
N ASP A 11 3.24 -7.05 -2.77
CA ASP A 11 3.70 -8.26 -2.08
C ASP A 11 4.32 -9.21 -3.13
N ASP A 12 5.41 -9.87 -2.78
CA ASP A 12 6.05 -10.81 -3.68
C ASP A 12 5.34 -12.17 -3.73
N ASP A 13 4.45 -12.45 -2.78
CA ASP A 13 3.74 -13.72 -2.71
C ASP A 13 2.43 -13.63 -3.50
N GLN A 14 2.35 -14.40 -4.59
CA GLN A 14 1.16 -14.43 -5.46
C GLN A 14 -0.09 -14.88 -4.70
N THR A 15 0.05 -15.83 -3.79
CA THR A 15 -1.09 -16.34 -3.02
C THR A 15 -1.64 -15.24 -2.11
N THR A 16 -0.78 -14.50 -1.43
CA THR A 16 -1.19 -13.39 -0.57
C THR A 16 -1.90 -12.32 -1.38
N ASN A 17 -1.36 -11.93 -2.53
CA ASN A 17 -2.01 -10.96 -3.41
C ASN A 17 -3.38 -11.43 -3.87
N TYR A 18 -3.49 -12.70 -4.24
CA TYR A 18 -4.76 -13.28 -4.68
C TYR A 18 -5.82 -13.22 -3.57
N LEU A 19 -5.45 -13.65 -2.36
CA LEU A 19 -6.37 -13.66 -1.23
C LEU A 19 -6.78 -12.23 -0.82
N ASN A 20 -5.84 -11.30 -0.82
CA ASN A 20 -6.13 -9.91 -0.49
C ASN A 20 -7.03 -9.27 -1.54
N ARG A 21 -6.79 -9.60 -2.81
CA ARG A 21 -7.65 -9.13 -3.90
C ARG A 21 -9.08 -9.61 -3.74
N LEU A 22 -9.28 -10.91 -3.44
CA LEU A 22 -10.61 -11.45 -3.19
C LEU A 22 -11.29 -10.76 -2.02
N LEU A 23 -10.55 -10.51 -0.95
CA LEU A 23 -11.07 -9.83 0.23
C LEU A 23 -11.57 -8.43 -0.11
N LEU A 24 -10.76 -7.65 -0.81
CA LEU A 24 -11.13 -6.30 -1.22
C LEU A 24 -12.35 -6.28 -2.14
N GLN A 25 -12.41 -7.24 -3.06
CA GLN A 25 -13.56 -7.37 -3.97
C GLN A 25 -14.83 -7.72 -3.20
N ARG A 26 -14.73 -8.65 -2.26
CA ARG A 26 -15.89 -9.06 -1.44
C ARG A 26 -16.43 -7.91 -0.60
N LEU A 27 -15.54 -7.06 -0.07
CA LEU A 27 -15.93 -5.93 0.75
C LEU A 27 -16.38 -4.72 -0.07
N GLY A 28 -16.19 -4.76 -1.38
CA GLY A 28 -16.56 -3.67 -2.26
C GLY A 28 -15.75 -2.40 -2.05
N VAL A 29 -14.49 -2.53 -1.64
CA VAL A 29 -13.60 -1.40 -1.34
C VAL A 29 -13.28 -0.63 -2.62
N THR A 30 -13.03 -1.34 -3.71
CA THR A 30 -12.68 -0.75 -4.98
C THR A 30 -13.00 -1.71 -6.12
N GLU A 31 -13.17 -1.18 -7.32
CA GLU A 31 -13.32 -1.97 -8.54
C GLU A 31 -11.99 -2.15 -9.27
N ASN A 32 -10.96 -1.38 -8.89
CA ASN A 32 -9.65 -1.40 -9.56
C ASN A 32 -8.57 -1.79 -8.55
N ILE A 33 -8.03 -2.99 -8.72
CA ILE A 33 -6.97 -3.49 -7.85
C ILE A 33 -5.72 -3.67 -8.70
N LEU A 34 -4.68 -2.93 -8.34
CA LEU A 34 -3.37 -3.04 -8.97
C LEU A 34 -2.49 -3.92 -8.09
N VAL A 35 -1.65 -4.72 -8.71
CA VAL A 35 -0.76 -5.63 -7.98
C VAL A 35 0.67 -5.41 -8.44
N ALA A 36 1.57 -5.18 -7.50
CA ALA A 36 3.00 -5.13 -7.73
C ALA A 36 3.68 -6.21 -6.90
N HIS A 37 4.74 -6.80 -7.44
CA HIS A 37 5.43 -7.92 -6.81
C HIS A 37 6.71 -7.50 -6.08
N ASP A 38 7.10 -6.24 -6.24
CA ASP A 38 8.21 -5.64 -5.50
C ASP A 38 8.06 -4.11 -5.52
N GLY A 39 8.96 -3.43 -4.81
CA GLY A 39 8.90 -1.98 -4.70
C GLY A 39 9.14 -1.26 -6.01
N ARG A 40 9.98 -1.80 -6.90
CA ARG A 40 10.26 -1.19 -8.19
C ARG A 40 9.03 -1.19 -9.08
N GLU A 41 8.35 -2.32 -9.15
CA GLU A 41 7.11 -2.44 -9.91
C GLU A 41 6.05 -1.49 -9.37
N ALA A 42 5.97 -1.37 -8.02
CA ALA A 42 5.04 -0.44 -7.39
C ALA A 42 5.32 1.01 -7.79
N LEU A 43 6.59 1.43 -7.80
CA LEU A 43 6.96 2.77 -8.24
C LEU A 43 6.59 3.01 -9.70
N ASP A 44 6.80 2.03 -10.55
CA ASP A 44 6.46 2.13 -11.96
C ASP A 44 4.94 2.31 -12.16
N LEU A 45 4.14 1.55 -11.40
CA LEU A 45 2.68 1.69 -11.46
C LEU A 45 2.22 3.06 -10.96
N LEU A 46 2.79 3.56 -9.86
CA LEU A 46 2.45 4.88 -9.36
C LEU A 46 2.82 5.97 -10.34
N THR A 47 3.98 5.87 -10.98
CA THR A 47 4.40 6.82 -11.99
C THR A 47 3.43 6.80 -13.18
N THR A 48 3.02 5.61 -13.61
CA THR A 48 2.12 5.46 -14.75
C THR A 48 0.74 6.05 -14.48
N TYR A 49 0.18 5.80 -13.29
CA TYR A 49 -1.22 6.15 -13.02
C TYR A 49 -1.39 7.45 -12.24
N CYS A 50 -0.35 7.93 -11.57
CA CYS A 50 -0.46 9.08 -10.68
C CYS A 50 0.35 10.30 -11.12
N VAL A 51 1.19 10.16 -12.15
CA VAL A 51 2.02 11.26 -12.65
C VAL A 51 1.91 11.33 -14.18
N PRO A 52 0.99 12.14 -14.72
CA PRO A 52 -0.03 12.93 -14.01
C PRO A 52 -1.15 12.03 -13.43
N PRO A 53 -1.90 12.54 -12.45
CA PRO A 53 -2.96 11.74 -11.84
C PRO A 53 -4.02 11.29 -12.84
N THR A 54 -4.43 10.03 -12.73
CA THR A 54 -5.51 9.45 -13.54
C THR A 54 -6.60 8.91 -12.61
N PRO A 55 -7.79 8.55 -13.15
CA PRO A 55 -8.83 7.93 -12.32
C PRO A 55 -8.41 6.61 -11.68
N GLU A 56 -7.41 5.93 -12.22
CA GLU A 56 -6.90 4.67 -11.64
C GLU A 56 -5.75 4.85 -10.65
N CYS A 57 -5.38 6.10 -10.32
CA CYS A 57 -4.36 6.33 -9.31
C CYS A 57 -4.85 5.79 -7.96
N PRO A 58 -4.13 4.85 -7.33
CA PRO A 58 -4.59 4.28 -6.08
C PRO A 58 -4.56 5.29 -4.93
N ARG A 59 -5.57 5.23 -4.07
CA ARG A 59 -5.64 6.04 -2.86
C ARG A 59 -5.11 5.30 -1.65
N LEU A 60 -5.04 3.98 -1.72
CA LEU A 60 -4.56 3.12 -0.65
C LEU A 60 -3.50 2.16 -1.21
N ILE A 61 -2.38 2.08 -0.51
CA ILE A 61 -1.31 1.13 -0.82
C ILE A 61 -1.14 0.21 0.37
N LEU A 62 -1.31 -1.09 0.15
CA LEU A 62 -1.05 -2.11 1.16
C LEU A 62 0.30 -2.74 0.82
N LEU A 63 1.30 -2.45 1.63
CA LEU A 63 2.70 -2.66 1.31
C LEU A 63 3.35 -3.69 2.23
N ASP A 64 3.82 -4.79 1.66
CA ASP A 64 4.61 -5.77 2.40
C ASP A 64 6.00 -5.20 2.69
N VAL A 65 6.50 -5.45 3.90
CA VAL A 65 7.83 -4.99 4.31
C VAL A 65 8.93 -5.84 3.67
N ASN A 66 8.75 -7.15 3.66
CA ASN A 66 9.82 -8.09 3.28
C ASN A 66 9.60 -8.62 1.86
N MET A 67 10.33 -8.05 0.90
CA MET A 67 10.29 -8.47 -0.50
C MET A 67 11.70 -8.54 -1.06
N PRO A 68 11.98 -9.45 -2.01
CA PRO A 68 13.28 -9.48 -2.68
C PRO A 68 13.43 -8.24 -3.59
N GLY A 69 14.67 -7.88 -3.88
CA GLY A 69 14.95 -6.67 -4.64
C GLY A 69 14.69 -5.44 -3.79
N MET A 70 13.80 -4.55 -4.24
CA MET A 70 13.42 -3.38 -3.47
C MET A 70 12.33 -3.75 -2.45
N ASN A 71 12.69 -3.78 -1.17
CA ASN A 71 11.74 -4.09 -0.09
C ASN A 71 10.85 -2.88 0.23
N GLY A 72 9.91 -3.07 1.18
CA GLY A 72 8.93 -2.03 1.53
C GLY A 72 9.57 -0.75 2.04
N ILE A 73 10.64 -0.84 2.82
CA ILE A 73 11.31 0.34 3.37
C ILE A 73 12.05 1.10 2.28
N GLU A 74 12.76 0.36 1.40
CA GLU A 74 13.43 0.96 0.26
C GLU A 74 12.43 1.63 -0.69
N PHE A 75 11.25 1.01 -0.88
CA PHE A 75 10.18 1.61 -1.65
C PHE A 75 9.76 2.96 -1.04
N LEU A 76 9.57 3.02 0.28
CA LEU A 76 9.17 4.26 0.94
C LEU A 76 10.23 5.34 0.77
N GLU A 77 11.49 4.98 0.89
CA GLU A 77 12.58 5.93 0.70
C GLU A 77 12.59 6.52 -0.72
N ALA A 78 12.37 5.65 -1.72
CA ALA A 78 12.27 6.09 -3.11
C ALA A 78 11.00 6.90 -3.37
N TYR A 79 9.87 6.48 -2.79
CA TYR A 79 8.59 7.17 -2.92
C TYR A 79 8.67 8.62 -2.44
N ARG A 80 9.39 8.87 -1.34
CA ARG A 80 9.55 10.22 -0.80
C ARG A 80 10.17 11.20 -1.78
N GLN A 81 10.94 10.70 -2.75
CA GLN A 81 11.61 11.53 -3.75
C GLN A 81 10.67 11.92 -4.90
N LEU A 82 9.49 11.30 -4.98
CA LEU A 82 8.54 11.62 -6.04
C LEU A 82 7.75 12.88 -5.70
N PRO A 83 7.44 13.73 -6.70
CA PRO A 83 6.57 14.90 -6.48
C PRO A 83 5.23 14.52 -5.87
N LEU A 84 4.74 13.33 -6.20
CA LEU A 84 3.50 12.76 -5.70
C LEU A 84 3.47 12.68 -4.17
N ALA A 85 4.59 12.37 -3.53
CA ALA A 85 4.68 12.23 -2.08
C ALA A 85 4.36 13.54 -1.35
N ALA A 86 4.71 14.67 -1.94
CA ALA A 86 4.48 15.98 -1.34
C ALA A 86 2.99 16.31 -1.22
N GLN A 87 2.15 15.69 -2.05
CA GLN A 87 0.71 15.94 -2.04
C GLN A 87 -0.02 15.18 -0.94
N LYS A 88 0.60 14.17 -0.35
CA LYS A 88 0.03 13.33 0.72
C LYS A 88 -1.36 12.77 0.39
N ALA A 89 -1.62 12.55 -0.90
CA ALA A 89 -2.92 12.08 -1.37
C ALA A 89 -3.11 10.56 -1.20
N LEU A 90 -2.01 9.84 -1.02
CA LEU A 90 -2.01 8.38 -0.92
C LEU A 90 -1.83 7.96 0.54
N VAL A 91 -2.61 6.96 0.94
CA VAL A 91 -2.49 6.35 2.26
C VAL A 91 -1.69 5.06 2.11
N ILE A 92 -0.57 4.97 2.82
CA ILE A 92 0.29 3.77 2.78
C ILE A 92 0.20 3.07 4.12
N VAL A 93 -0.24 1.81 4.09
CA VAL A 93 -0.31 0.95 5.27
C VAL A 93 0.63 -0.23 5.05
N MET A 94 1.54 -0.45 5.99
CA MET A 94 2.49 -1.55 5.90
C MET A 94 1.90 -2.82 6.51
N LEU A 95 2.04 -3.91 5.78
CA LEU A 95 1.64 -5.24 6.24
C LEU A 95 2.90 -6.02 6.61
N THR A 96 2.89 -6.63 7.80
CA THR A 96 4.08 -7.34 8.27
C THR A 96 3.72 -8.51 9.16
N THR A 97 4.55 -9.59 9.11
CA THR A 97 4.46 -10.69 10.06
C THR A 97 5.22 -10.36 11.33
N SER A 98 6.32 -9.62 11.20
CA SER A 98 7.09 -9.11 12.33
C SER A 98 7.97 -7.98 11.82
N LEU A 99 8.15 -6.94 12.62
CA LEU A 99 8.96 -5.80 12.26
C LEU A 99 10.10 -5.65 13.29
N HIS A 100 11.33 -5.62 12.78
CA HIS A 100 12.49 -5.39 13.63
C HIS A 100 12.43 -3.96 14.19
N PRO A 101 12.84 -3.73 15.46
CA PRO A 101 12.82 -2.37 16.03
C PRO A 101 13.54 -1.31 15.21
N ARG A 102 14.64 -1.67 14.52
CA ARG A 102 15.36 -0.75 13.64
C ARG A 102 14.48 -0.30 12.47
N ASP A 103 13.70 -1.23 11.92
CA ASP A 103 12.83 -0.94 10.79
C ASP A 103 11.67 -0.04 11.21
N VAL A 104 11.14 -0.25 12.42
CA VAL A 104 10.11 0.64 12.98
C VAL A 104 10.64 2.06 13.06
N GLN A 105 11.86 2.24 13.57
CA GLN A 105 12.45 3.56 13.70
C GLN A 105 12.68 4.21 12.32
N ARG A 106 13.18 3.45 11.34
CA ARG A 106 13.39 3.95 9.99
C ARG A 106 12.07 4.43 9.37
N VAL A 107 11.03 3.62 9.50
CA VAL A 107 9.73 3.93 8.91
C VAL A 107 9.09 5.14 9.58
N GLN A 108 9.18 5.22 10.91
CA GLN A 108 8.65 6.37 11.65
C GLN A 108 9.34 7.67 11.25
N ALA A 109 10.64 7.61 10.97
CA ALA A 109 11.41 8.77 10.53
C ALA A 109 10.99 9.24 9.14
N LEU A 110 10.44 8.37 8.31
CA LEU A 110 10.03 8.71 6.95
C LEU A 110 8.72 9.49 6.89
N ASP A 111 7.87 9.39 7.89
CA ASP A 111 6.60 10.12 8.02
C ASP A 111 5.66 9.95 6.80
N THR A 112 5.81 8.85 6.04
CA THR A 112 4.98 8.57 4.87
C THR A 112 3.99 7.43 5.12
N VAL A 113 4.17 6.67 6.19
CA VAL A 113 3.33 5.52 6.50
C VAL A 113 2.21 5.93 7.43
N ALA A 114 0.97 5.63 7.03
CA ALA A 114 -0.21 5.93 7.82
C ALA A 114 -0.39 4.95 8.98
N GLY A 115 0.10 3.71 8.83
CA GLY A 115 -0.01 2.74 9.90
C GLY A 115 0.60 1.40 9.55
N PHE A 116 0.59 0.51 10.54
CA PHE A 116 1.07 -0.86 10.42
C PHE A 116 -0.06 -1.82 10.75
N VAL A 117 -0.15 -2.90 9.98
CA VAL A 117 -1.15 -3.95 10.21
C VAL A 117 -0.44 -5.29 10.14
N SER A 118 -0.69 -6.14 11.12
CA SER A 118 -0.10 -7.48 11.11
C SER A 118 -0.80 -8.36 10.07
N LYS A 119 -0.03 -9.21 9.41
CA LYS A 119 -0.59 -10.22 8.50
C LYS A 119 -1.24 -11.34 9.32
N PRO A 120 -2.26 -12.01 8.79
CA PRO A 120 -2.91 -11.76 7.51
C PRO A 120 -3.88 -10.59 7.54
N LEU A 121 -4.14 -10.03 6.36
CA LEU A 121 -5.17 -9.00 6.22
C LEU A 121 -6.54 -9.64 6.40
N THR A 122 -7.43 -8.97 7.14
CA THR A 122 -8.79 -9.45 7.40
C THR A 122 -9.81 -8.36 7.11
N ALA A 123 -11.09 -8.75 7.05
CA ALA A 123 -12.17 -7.78 6.85
C ALA A 123 -12.17 -6.72 7.95
N ALA A 124 -11.99 -7.12 9.22
CA ALA A 124 -11.95 -6.17 10.33
C ALA A 124 -10.82 -5.17 10.20
N LYS A 125 -9.64 -5.63 9.77
CA LYS A 125 -8.47 -4.75 9.58
C LYS A 125 -8.71 -3.76 8.45
N ILE A 126 -9.30 -4.21 7.34
CA ILE A 126 -9.65 -3.32 6.23
C ILE A 126 -10.67 -2.28 6.68
N GLU A 127 -11.69 -2.68 7.40
CA GLU A 127 -12.72 -1.76 7.89
C GLU A 127 -12.11 -0.70 8.80
N THR A 128 -11.17 -1.09 9.67
CA THR A 128 -10.46 -0.15 10.52
C THR A 128 -9.64 0.85 9.70
N ILE A 129 -8.91 0.38 8.70
CA ILE A 129 -8.12 1.25 7.81
C ILE A 129 -9.03 2.27 7.13
N LEU A 130 -10.15 1.80 6.58
CA LEU A 130 -11.07 2.69 5.87
C LEU A 130 -11.70 3.71 6.81
N ALA A 131 -12.07 3.30 8.02
CA ALA A 131 -12.66 4.19 9.00
C ALA A 131 -11.68 5.28 9.45
N GLU A 132 -10.40 4.92 9.63
CA GLU A 132 -9.39 5.85 10.11
C GLU A 132 -8.92 6.84 9.04
N HIS A 133 -8.90 6.44 7.78
CA HIS A 133 -8.23 7.22 6.73
C HIS A 133 -9.16 7.72 5.62
N PHE A 134 -10.36 7.16 5.47
CA PHE A 134 -11.24 7.47 4.36
C PHE A 134 -12.69 7.77 4.76
N SER A 135 -12.95 7.90 6.02
CA SER A 135 -14.31 8.24 6.48
C SER A 135 -14.55 9.75 6.53
#